data_26b91ddd9ea6a450b2ec1339ab400b2b
#
_entry.id   26b91ddd9ea6a450b2ec1339ab400b2b
#
_cell.length_a   1.000
_cell.length_b   1.000
_cell.length_c   1.000
_cell.angle_alpha   90.00
_cell.angle_beta   90.00
_cell.angle_gamma   90.00
#
_symmetry.space_group_name_H-M   'P 1'
#
loop_
_entity.id
_entity.type
_entity.pdbx_description
1 polymer ?
#
loop_
_entity_poly.entity_id
_entity_poly.type
_entity_poly.pdbx_seq_one_letter_code
_entity_poly.pdbx_strand_id
1 'polypeptide(L)'
;MRLTSKEINRHTIENFIKAGALDSMPGNRRQKMMVYDSMLDAVNREKKDAIAGQMSLFDMGDDDLDKANEIKYPEIDEYAKEELLGFEKEVLGIYISGHPLNDYTELMEKNCTNTSLDFMVSEDDEESSAKVEDGQNVIVGGMIADKNVKVTKSSNKLMAYIQLEDLYGTIEITIFPRDYERLKLLLTDDAKIFVRGRVQTSENRAAKLICRDIIPFDRIPCELWIRFENMEEFVDKEQELYKTLLPYDGKDLVCLYV
;
A
#
# COMPACT_ATOMS: atom_id res chain seq x y z
N MET A 1 1.48 -33.69 2.62
CA MET A 1 2.74 -33.56 3.39
C MET A 1 2.35 -32.92 4.72
N ARG A 2 2.67 -33.49 5.89
CA ARG A 2 2.33 -32.88 7.18
C ARG A 2 3.58 -32.15 7.68
N LEU A 3 3.44 -30.87 8.01
CA LEU A 3 4.53 -30.09 8.58
C LEU A 3 4.94 -30.64 9.96
N THR A 4 6.22 -30.66 10.21
CA THR A 4 6.75 -31.11 11.50
C THR A 4 6.72 -29.98 12.53
N SER A 5 6.75 -30.31 13.81
CA SER A 5 6.76 -29.30 14.90
C SER A 5 8.02 -28.41 14.90
N LYS A 6 9.06 -28.75 14.14
CA LYS A 6 10.24 -27.91 13.95
C LYS A 6 10.05 -26.85 12.88
N GLU A 7 9.13 -27.11 11.94
CA GLU A 7 8.81 -26.19 10.83
C GLU A 7 7.75 -25.17 11.21
N ILE A 8 6.88 -25.52 12.20
CA ILE A 8 5.86 -24.61 12.73
C ILE A 8 6.43 -23.96 14.00
N ASN A 9 6.95 -22.76 13.84
CA ASN A 9 7.38 -21.91 14.95
C ASN A 9 6.53 -20.62 15.03
N ARG A 10 6.74 -19.82 16.08
CA ARG A 10 6.01 -18.55 16.27
C ARG A 10 6.07 -17.65 15.06
N HIS A 11 7.27 -17.44 14.53
CA HIS A 11 7.49 -16.58 13.36
C HIS A 11 6.78 -17.08 12.09
N THR A 12 6.73 -18.40 11.89
CA THR A 12 6.01 -19.01 10.76
C THR A 12 4.50 -18.73 10.85
N ILE A 13 3.90 -18.88 12.05
CA ILE A 13 2.46 -18.63 12.25
C ILE A 13 2.16 -17.13 12.10
N GLU A 14 2.99 -16.28 12.69
CA GLU A 14 2.89 -14.83 12.53
C GLU A 14 2.88 -14.44 11.03
N ASN A 15 3.81 -14.97 10.26
CA ASN A 15 3.88 -14.70 8.81
C ASN A 15 2.65 -15.25 8.06
N PHE A 16 2.10 -16.41 8.46
CA PHE A 16 0.85 -16.92 7.88
C PHE A 16 -0.35 -16.01 8.19
N ILE A 17 -0.42 -15.47 9.40
CA ILE A 17 -1.46 -14.50 9.77
C ILE A 17 -1.29 -13.21 8.95
N LYS A 18 -0.08 -12.64 8.93
CA LYS A 18 0.25 -11.43 8.16
C LYS A 18 -0.05 -11.59 6.67
N ALA A 19 0.31 -12.73 6.10
CA ALA A 19 0.07 -13.05 4.68
C ALA A 19 -1.40 -13.36 4.33
N GLY A 20 -2.30 -13.43 5.33
CA GLY A 20 -3.71 -13.80 5.10
C GLY A 20 -3.95 -15.28 4.84
N ALA A 21 -2.95 -16.15 4.97
CA ALA A 21 -3.08 -17.58 4.73
C ALA A 21 -4.10 -18.28 5.65
N LEU A 22 -4.44 -17.65 6.78
CA LEU A 22 -5.40 -18.15 7.76
C LEU A 22 -6.75 -17.42 7.72
N ASP A 23 -7.03 -16.58 6.71
CA ASP A 23 -8.26 -15.78 6.65
C ASP A 23 -9.54 -16.61 6.48
N SER A 24 -9.42 -17.86 6.00
CA SER A 24 -10.54 -18.81 5.97
C SER A 24 -10.95 -19.34 7.35
N MET A 25 -10.11 -19.15 8.38
CA MET A 25 -10.41 -19.54 9.75
C MET A 25 -11.16 -18.43 10.49
N PRO A 26 -11.99 -18.76 11.51
CA PRO A 26 -12.70 -17.75 12.31
C PRO A 26 -11.77 -16.68 12.89
N GLY A 27 -12.31 -15.48 13.05
CA GLY A 27 -11.59 -14.32 13.58
C GLY A 27 -10.81 -13.55 12.53
N ASN A 28 -10.57 -12.27 12.78
CA ASN A 28 -9.78 -11.39 11.91
C ASN A 28 -8.27 -11.55 12.19
N ARG A 29 -7.39 -10.98 11.34
CA ARG A 29 -5.92 -11.12 11.47
C ARG A 29 -5.42 -10.57 12.80
N ARG A 30 -5.97 -9.44 13.26
CA ARG A 30 -5.59 -8.81 14.54
C ARG A 30 -5.96 -9.68 15.74
N GLN A 31 -7.14 -10.28 15.72
CA GLN A 31 -7.57 -11.24 16.75
C GLN A 31 -6.64 -12.47 16.79
N LYS A 32 -6.35 -13.05 15.62
CA LYS A 32 -5.43 -14.20 15.49
C LYS A 32 -4.05 -13.87 16.03
N MET A 33 -3.55 -12.65 15.72
CA MET A 33 -2.25 -12.18 16.18
C MET A 33 -2.17 -12.06 17.72
N MET A 34 -3.29 -11.78 18.39
CA MET A 34 -3.32 -11.69 19.86
C MET A 34 -3.37 -13.06 20.55
N VAL A 35 -3.94 -14.07 19.89
CA VAL A 35 -4.18 -15.38 20.56
C VAL A 35 -3.18 -16.47 20.15
N TYR A 36 -2.47 -16.34 19.03
CA TYR A 36 -1.65 -17.43 18.47
C TYR A 36 -0.53 -17.90 19.43
N ASP A 37 0.08 -17.01 20.20
CA ASP A 37 1.15 -17.35 21.14
C ASP A 37 0.65 -18.25 22.26
N SER A 38 -0.49 -17.89 22.87
CA SER A 38 -1.11 -18.68 23.93
C SER A 38 -1.57 -20.05 23.44
N MET A 39 -2.05 -20.11 22.18
CA MET A 39 -2.45 -21.37 21.54
C MET A 39 -1.25 -22.28 21.29
N LEU A 40 -0.14 -21.73 20.79
CA LEU A 40 1.09 -22.50 20.59
C LEU A 40 1.62 -23.06 21.90
N ASP A 41 1.59 -22.27 22.98
CA ASP A 41 2.03 -22.70 24.28
C ASP A 41 1.12 -23.82 24.84
N ALA A 42 -0.19 -23.73 24.63
CA ALA A 42 -1.14 -24.80 25.03
C ALA A 42 -0.85 -26.10 24.27
N VAL A 43 -0.75 -26.05 22.93
CA VAL A 43 -0.43 -27.22 22.09
C VAL A 43 0.92 -27.83 22.46
N ASN A 44 1.93 -27.02 22.79
CA ASN A 44 3.24 -27.51 23.19
C ASN A 44 3.22 -28.17 24.56
N ARG A 45 2.38 -27.72 25.50
CA ARG A 45 2.17 -28.38 26.82
C ARG A 45 1.49 -29.72 26.59
N GLU A 46 0.38 -29.78 25.86
CA GLU A 46 -0.31 -31.05 25.56
C GLU A 46 0.62 -32.10 24.94
N LYS A 47 1.46 -31.67 23.97
CA LYS A 47 2.45 -32.58 23.36
C LYS A 47 3.48 -33.09 24.38
N LYS A 48 3.94 -32.26 25.31
CA LYS A 48 4.89 -32.67 26.34
C LYS A 48 4.26 -33.65 27.32
N ASP A 49 3.02 -33.40 27.72
CA ASP A 49 2.27 -34.22 28.65
C ASP A 49 1.93 -35.58 28.02
N ALA A 50 1.57 -35.61 26.72
CA ALA A 50 1.38 -36.85 25.96
C ALA A 50 2.66 -37.70 25.84
N ILE A 51 3.82 -37.06 25.63
CA ILE A 51 5.13 -37.75 25.55
C ILE A 51 5.57 -38.26 26.92
N ALA A 52 5.26 -37.55 28.00
CA ALA A 52 5.61 -37.94 29.35
C ALA A 52 4.79 -39.11 29.89
N GLY A 53 3.81 -39.61 29.13
CA GLY A 53 2.95 -40.73 29.54
C GLY A 53 1.98 -40.41 30.66
N GLN A 54 1.85 -39.13 31.02
CA GLN A 54 0.82 -38.64 31.94
C GLN A 54 -0.49 -38.49 31.15
N MET A 55 -1.19 -39.59 30.93
CA MET A 55 -2.60 -39.53 30.60
C MET A 55 -3.30 -38.89 31.81
N SER A 56 -3.81 -37.68 31.61
CA SER A 56 -4.64 -37.05 32.62
C SER A 56 -5.86 -37.94 32.87
N LEU A 57 -6.15 -38.21 34.14
CA LEU A 57 -7.35 -38.94 34.59
C LEU A 57 -8.65 -38.25 34.14
N PHE A 58 -8.56 -37.05 33.54
CA PHE A 58 -9.66 -36.25 32.98
C PHE A 58 -9.97 -36.53 31.52
N ASP A 59 -9.22 -37.41 30.87
CA ASP A 59 -9.42 -37.77 29.43
C ASP A 59 -10.57 -38.79 29.22
N MET A 60 -11.41 -38.99 30.19
CA MET A 60 -12.55 -39.92 30.14
C MET A 60 -13.91 -39.25 29.85
N GLY A 61 -13.95 -38.05 29.32
CA GLY A 61 -15.19 -37.37 28.89
C GLY A 61 -15.03 -36.67 27.56
N ASP A 62 -15.51 -37.29 26.49
CA ASP A 62 -15.44 -36.83 25.09
C ASP A 62 -16.17 -35.47 24.84
N ASP A 63 -17.06 -35.05 25.77
CA ASP A 63 -17.91 -33.86 25.58
C ASP A 63 -17.34 -32.56 26.22
N ASP A 64 -16.33 -32.63 27.08
CA ASP A 64 -15.74 -31.45 27.74
C ASP A 64 -14.44 -30.95 27.09
N LEU A 65 -13.80 -31.78 26.26
CA LEU A 65 -12.57 -31.43 25.53
C LEU A 65 -12.81 -30.38 24.41
N ASP A 66 -13.96 -30.47 23.74
CA ASP A 66 -14.34 -29.48 22.71
C ASP A 66 -14.59 -28.10 23.29
N LYS A 67 -15.08 -27.99 24.53
CA LYS A 67 -15.32 -26.70 25.19
C LYS A 67 -14.06 -26.08 25.81
N ALA A 68 -13.07 -26.89 26.21
CA ALA A 68 -11.83 -26.40 26.76
C ALA A 68 -10.88 -25.83 25.68
N ASN A 69 -11.05 -26.23 24.43
CA ASN A 69 -10.27 -25.78 23.29
C ASN A 69 -10.97 -24.69 22.46
N GLU A 70 -12.10 -24.15 22.91
CA GLU A 70 -12.78 -23.05 22.23
C GLU A 70 -11.93 -21.78 22.32
N ILE A 71 -11.39 -21.39 21.17
CA ILE A 71 -10.57 -20.18 21.05
C ILE A 71 -11.47 -18.97 21.28
N LYS A 72 -11.28 -18.30 22.40
CA LYS A 72 -11.96 -17.02 22.67
C LYS A 72 -11.18 -15.88 22.02
N TYR A 73 -11.68 -15.42 20.88
CA TYR A 73 -11.13 -14.22 20.23
C TYR A 73 -11.55 -12.97 21.03
N PRO A 74 -10.64 -12.00 21.23
CA PRO A 74 -11.01 -10.71 21.81
C PRO A 74 -11.94 -9.95 20.82
N GLU A 75 -12.83 -9.12 21.37
CA GLU A 75 -13.67 -8.22 20.55
C GLU A 75 -12.87 -7.00 20.14
N ILE A 76 -12.14 -7.11 19.03
CA ILE A 76 -11.34 -6.03 18.45
C ILE A 76 -11.55 -5.98 16.94
N ASP A 77 -11.53 -4.76 16.40
CA ASP A 77 -11.58 -4.52 14.96
C ASP A 77 -10.31 -5.01 14.27
N GLU A 78 -10.43 -5.27 12.97
CA GLU A 78 -9.30 -5.62 12.11
C GLU A 78 -8.30 -4.46 12.03
N TYR A 79 -7.09 -4.75 11.58
CA TYR A 79 -6.10 -3.75 11.20
C TYR A 79 -6.64 -2.84 10.09
N ALA A 80 -6.15 -1.61 10.02
CA ALA A 80 -6.45 -0.73 8.91
C ALA A 80 -5.99 -1.36 7.57
N LYS A 81 -6.67 -1.02 6.46
CA LYS A 81 -6.37 -1.58 5.13
C LYS A 81 -4.90 -1.41 4.75
N GLU A 82 -4.32 -0.25 5.04
CA GLU A 82 -2.90 0.05 4.78
C GLU A 82 -1.96 -0.87 5.56
N GLU A 83 -2.29 -1.17 6.83
CA GLU A 83 -1.48 -2.09 7.66
C GLU A 83 -1.53 -3.51 7.10
N LEU A 84 -2.72 -3.99 6.70
CA LEU A 84 -2.90 -5.31 6.09
C LEU A 84 -2.08 -5.46 4.80
N LEU A 85 -2.14 -4.46 3.93
CA LEU A 85 -1.35 -4.43 2.71
C LEU A 85 0.16 -4.35 3.01
N GLY A 86 0.55 -3.59 4.03
CA GLY A 86 1.93 -3.54 4.51
C GLY A 86 2.44 -4.90 4.97
N PHE A 87 1.63 -5.67 5.72
CA PHE A 87 1.97 -7.03 6.13
C PHE A 87 2.12 -7.99 4.95
N GLU A 88 1.25 -7.91 3.95
CA GLU A 88 1.37 -8.72 2.73
C GLU A 88 2.67 -8.40 1.99
N LYS A 89 2.98 -7.13 1.81
CA LYS A 89 4.23 -6.67 1.16
C LYS A 89 5.47 -7.12 1.94
N GLU A 90 5.44 -7.00 3.28
CA GLU A 90 6.54 -7.42 4.15
C GLU A 90 6.84 -8.93 4.01
N VAL A 91 5.79 -9.76 4.03
CA VAL A 91 5.95 -11.22 4.09
C VAL A 91 6.06 -11.87 2.72
N LEU A 92 5.29 -11.39 1.73
CA LEU A 92 5.17 -12.00 0.40
C LEU A 92 5.95 -11.24 -0.68
N GLY A 93 6.31 -9.98 -0.41
CA GLY A 93 6.90 -9.09 -1.40
C GLY A 93 5.91 -8.50 -2.39
N ILE A 94 4.64 -8.90 -2.33
CA ILE A 94 3.56 -8.45 -3.22
C ILE A 94 2.29 -8.13 -2.41
N TYR A 95 1.37 -7.38 -3.00
CA TYR A 95 0.03 -7.16 -2.48
C TYR A 95 -0.93 -8.22 -3.03
N ILE A 96 -1.78 -8.82 -2.20
CA ILE A 96 -2.78 -9.82 -2.59
C ILE A 96 -4.20 -9.26 -2.45
N SER A 97 -4.49 -8.61 -1.32
CA SER A 97 -5.85 -8.13 -1.01
C SER A 97 -6.24 -6.86 -1.76
N GLY A 98 -5.32 -6.23 -2.47
CA GLY A 98 -5.51 -5.00 -3.23
C GLY A 98 -4.22 -4.22 -3.33
N HIS A 99 -4.26 -3.07 -4.00
CA HIS A 99 -3.10 -2.18 -4.12
C HIS A 99 -3.33 -0.90 -3.32
N PRO A 100 -2.31 -0.33 -2.64
CA PRO A 100 -2.45 0.92 -1.88
C PRO A 100 -2.92 2.12 -2.70
N LEU A 101 -2.77 2.05 -4.04
CA LEU A 101 -3.20 3.09 -4.98
C LEU A 101 -4.61 2.89 -5.55
N ASN A 102 -5.31 1.80 -5.22
CA ASN A 102 -6.65 1.55 -5.77
C ASN A 102 -7.64 2.69 -5.47
N ASP A 103 -7.55 3.26 -4.28
CA ASP A 103 -8.44 4.35 -3.85
C ASP A 103 -8.08 5.69 -4.53
N TYR A 104 -6.96 5.76 -5.26
CA TYR A 104 -6.45 6.93 -5.97
C TYR A 104 -6.53 6.81 -7.50
N THR A 105 -7.17 5.76 -8.03
CA THR A 105 -7.24 5.49 -9.47
C THR A 105 -7.79 6.67 -10.24
N GLU A 106 -8.94 7.23 -9.84
CA GLU A 106 -9.54 8.40 -10.51
C GLU A 106 -8.64 9.64 -10.43
N LEU A 107 -7.97 9.85 -9.30
CA LEU A 107 -7.04 10.97 -9.11
C LEU A 107 -5.84 10.83 -10.07
N MET A 108 -5.32 9.62 -10.22
CA MET A 108 -4.22 9.33 -11.14
C MET A 108 -4.65 9.48 -12.61
N GLU A 109 -5.80 8.96 -13.00
CA GLU A 109 -6.34 9.10 -14.36
C GLU A 109 -6.53 10.55 -14.78
N LYS A 110 -6.95 11.42 -13.86
CA LYS A 110 -7.15 12.85 -14.14
C LYS A 110 -5.84 13.65 -14.24
N ASN A 111 -4.80 13.23 -13.53
CA ASN A 111 -3.58 14.03 -13.35
C ASN A 111 -2.34 13.45 -14.05
N CYS A 112 -2.32 12.16 -14.40
CA CYS A 112 -1.21 11.53 -15.11
C CYS A 112 -1.37 11.67 -16.62
N THR A 113 -0.25 11.85 -17.31
CA THR A 113 -0.20 11.76 -18.77
C THR A 113 0.18 10.37 -19.26
N ASN A 114 0.92 9.63 -18.43
CA ASN A 114 1.48 8.32 -18.75
C ASN A 114 1.49 7.42 -17.51
N THR A 115 1.61 6.11 -17.74
CA THR A 115 1.76 5.08 -16.72
C THR A 115 3.09 4.35 -16.88
N SER A 116 3.44 3.46 -15.94
CA SER A 116 4.65 2.64 -16.02
C SER A 116 4.69 1.78 -17.29
N LEU A 117 3.53 1.36 -17.81
CA LEU A 117 3.45 0.56 -19.06
C LEU A 117 4.06 1.27 -20.26
N ASP A 118 4.00 2.61 -20.29
CA ASP A 118 4.54 3.39 -21.40
C ASP A 118 6.07 3.46 -21.37
N PHE A 119 6.69 3.19 -20.20
CA PHE A 119 8.13 3.19 -19.98
C PHE A 119 8.78 1.83 -20.21
N MET A 120 7.98 0.76 -20.24
CA MET A 120 8.47 -0.60 -20.44
C MET A 120 8.78 -0.88 -21.91
N VAL A 121 9.74 -1.75 -22.14
CA VAL A 121 10.04 -2.35 -23.44
C VAL A 121 9.40 -3.73 -23.45
N SER A 122 8.64 -4.07 -24.48
CA SER A 122 8.06 -5.42 -24.61
C SER A 122 9.17 -6.43 -24.92
N GLU A 123 9.21 -7.54 -24.20
CA GLU A 123 10.19 -8.59 -24.42
C GLU A 123 9.92 -9.42 -25.68
N ASP A 124 8.70 -9.32 -26.24
CA ASP A 124 8.24 -10.15 -27.36
C ASP A 124 8.64 -9.61 -28.75
N ASP A 125 9.10 -8.36 -28.85
CA ASP A 125 9.49 -7.74 -30.12
C ASP A 125 10.93 -7.21 -30.05
N GLU A 126 11.82 -7.74 -30.88
CA GLU A 126 13.23 -7.29 -30.96
C GLU A 126 13.38 -5.79 -31.38
N GLU A 127 12.33 -5.17 -31.88
CA GLU A 127 12.27 -3.75 -32.24
C GLU A 127 11.40 -2.91 -31.26
N SER A 128 10.93 -3.49 -30.14
CA SER A 128 10.05 -2.76 -29.25
C SER A 128 10.83 -1.70 -28.45
N SER A 129 10.39 -0.48 -28.58
CA SER A 129 10.83 0.65 -27.75
C SER A 129 9.72 1.03 -26.76
N ALA A 130 10.10 1.70 -25.68
CA ALA A 130 9.11 2.35 -24.81
C ALA A 130 8.18 3.25 -25.65
N LYS A 131 6.91 3.35 -25.27
CA LYS A 131 5.93 4.21 -25.97
C LYS A 131 6.20 5.70 -25.78
N VAL A 132 6.98 6.06 -24.76
CA VAL A 132 7.41 7.43 -24.49
C VAL A 132 8.64 7.79 -25.32
N GLU A 133 8.72 9.06 -25.77
CA GLU A 133 9.81 9.57 -26.56
C GLU A 133 10.91 10.22 -25.69
N ASP A 134 12.17 10.18 -26.15
CA ASP A 134 13.25 10.86 -25.45
C ASP A 134 12.99 12.37 -25.39
N GLY A 135 13.16 12.91 -24.17
CA GLY A 135 12.92 14.31 -23.93
C GLY A 135 11.47 14.74 -23.76
N GLN A 136 10.49 13.84 -23.91
CA GLN A 136 9.08 14.10 -23.65
C GLN A 136 8.86 14.56 -22.20
N ASN A 137 8.01 15.58 -21.99
CA ASN A 137 7.57 15.97 -20.66
C ASN A 137 6.32 15.19 -20.28
N VAL A 138 6.35 14.52 -19.14
CA VAL A 138 5.27 13.67 -18.66
C VAL A 138 4.99 13.91 -17.19
N ILE A 139 3.80 13.51 -16.77
CA ILE A 139 3.40 13.42 -15.36
C ILE A 139 3.01 11.97 -15.09
N VAL A 140 3.66 11.37 -14.12
CA VAL A 140 3.36 10.02 -13.63
C VAL A 140 2.96 10.09 -12.17
N GLY A 141 2.06 9.23 -11.73
CA GLY A 141 1.62 9.14 -10.34
C GLY A 141 1.92 7.76 -9.78
N GLY A 142 2.22 7.71 -8.50
CA GLY A 142 2.51 6.44 -7.85
C GLY A 142 2.96 6.59 -6.40
N MET A 143 3.42 5.47 -5.85
CA MET A 143 3.97 5.37 -4.50
C MET A 143 5.47 5.11 -4.59
N ILE A 144 6.26 5.70 -3.70
CA ILE A 144 7.71 5.45 -3.62
C ILE A 144 7.92 4.05 -3.03
N ALA A 145 8.32 3.09 -3.86
CA ALA A 145 8.61 1.72 -3.44
C ALA A 145 10.04 1.53 -2.94
N ASP A 146 11.00 2.30 -3.47
CA ASP A 146 12.41 2.29 -3.05
C ASP A 146 13.07 3.65 -3.28
N LYS A 147 14.03 3.99 -2.44
CA LYS A 147 14.79 5.23 -2.51
C LYS A 147 16.27 4.98 -2.23
N ASN A 148 17.11 5.35 -3.17
CA ASN A 148 18.56 5.27 -3.05
C ASN A 148 19.20 6.65 -3.21
N VAL A 149 19.82 7.17 -2.15
CA VAL A 149 20.49 8.47 -2.15
C VAL A 149 21.99 8.26 -2.36
N LYS A 150 22.55 8.97 -3.32
CA LYS A 150 23.98 8.88 -3.66
C LYS A 150 24.63 10.27 -3.74
N VAL A 151 25.93 10.30 -3.50
CA VAL A 151 26.75 11.51 -3.71
C VAL A 151 27.26 11.51 -5.14
N THR A 152 27.07 12.60 -5.87
CA THR A 152 27.62 12.77 -7.22
C THR A 152 29.13 12.90 -7.19
N LYS A 153 29.83 12.17 -8.05
CA LYS A 153 31.30 12.20 -8.16
C LYS A 153 31.85 13.57 -8.60
N SER A 154 31.10 14.31 -9.42
CA SER A 154 31.55 15.56 -10.02
C SER A 154 31.39 16.79 -9.11
N SER A 155 30.35 16.82 -8.26
CA SER A 155 30.01 18.01 -7.46
C SER A 155 29.93 17.75 -5.98
N ASN A 156 30.15 16.52 -5.53
CA ASN A 156 30.01 16.06 -4.14
C ASN A 156 28.68 16.44 -3.49
N LYS A 157 27.60 16.49 -4.29
CA LYS A 157 26.24 16.83 -3.86
C LYS A 157 25.35 15.58 -3.87
N LEU A 158 24.35 15.55 -2.99
CA LEU A 158 23.37 14.46 -2.92
C LEU A 158 22.42 14.51 -4.11
N MET A 159 22.10 13.34 -4.63
CA MET A 159 21.05 13.07 -5.60
C MET A 159 20.31 11.79 -5.20
N ALA A 160 19.12 11.59 -5.71
CA ALA A 160 18.35 10.38 -5.43
C ALA A 160 17.93 9.65 -6.71
N TYR A 161 17.83 8.33 -6.57
CA TYR A 161 17.09 7.45 -7.47
C TYR A 161 15.92 6.89 -6.70
N ILE A 162 14.73 6.99 -7.22
CA ILE A 162 13.54 6.38 -6.62
C ILE A 162 12.90 5.42 -7.62
N GLN A 163 12.28 4.36 -7.09
CA GLN A 163 11.38 3.50 -7.82
C GLN A 163 9.95 3.95 -7.48
N LEU A 164 9.26 4.50 -8.47
CA LEU A 164 7.87 4.87 -8.35
C LEU A 164 7.00 3.71 -8.84
N GLU A 165 6.22 3.11 -7.95
CA GLU A 165 5.30 2.01 -8.24
C GLU A 165 3.90 2.58 -8.51
N ASP A 166 3.32 2.26 -9.66
CA ASP A 166 1.91 2.53 -9.98
C ASP A 166 1.09 1.22 -9.95
N LEU A 167 -0.11 1.21 -10.52
CA LEU A 167 -0.98 0.02 -10.54
C LEU A 167 -0.47 -1.07 -11.51
N TYR A 168 0.48 -0.78 -12.37
CA TYR A 168 0.90 -1.66 -13.47
C TYR A 168 2.36 -2.09 -13.36
N GLY A 169 3.21 -1.30 -12.68
CA GLY A 169 4.63 -1.60 -12.55
C GLY A 169 5.41 -0.48 -11.90
N THR A 170 6.71 -0.39 -12.21
CA THR A 170 7.62 0.58 -11.60
C THR A 170 8.34 1.43 -12.64
N ILE A 171 8.62 2.68 -12.29
CA ILE A 171 9.39 3.64 -13.08
C ILE A 171 10.61 4.08 -12.28
N GLU A 172 11.80 3.98 -12.87
CA GLU A 172 13.01 4.56 -12.26
C GLU A 172 13.03 6.07 -12.49
N ILE A 173 13.10 6.84 -11.41
CA ILE A 173 13.13 8.30 -11.45
C ILE A 173 14.45 8.79 -10.88
N THR A 174 15.13 9.62 -11.66
CA THR A 174 16.38 10.28 -11.26
C THR A 174 16.10 11.71 -10.81
N ILE A 175 16.55 12.05 -9.59
CA ILE A 175 16.39 13.37 -8.99
C ILE A 175 17.79 13.98 -8.80
N PHE A 176 18.14 14.93 -9.66
CA PHE A 176 19.44 15.59 -9.63
C PHE A 176 19.62 16.51 -8.42
N PRO A 177 20.86 16.87 -8.03
CA PRO A 177 21.16 17.57 -6.80
C PRO A 177 20.37 18.85 -6.56
N ARG A 178 20.12 19.63 -7.61
CA ARG A 178 19.36 20.88 -7.52
C ARG A 178 17.92 20.63 -7.06
N ASP A 179 17.28 19.63 -7.66
CA ASP A 179 15.89 19.30 -7.38
C ASP A 179 15.79 18.48 -6.08
N TYR A 180 16.79 17.63 -5.80
CA TYR A 180 16.85 16.87 -4.57
C TYR A 180 16.83 17.77 -3.32
N GLU A 181 17.65 18.82 -3.28
CA GLU A 181 17.66 19.75 -2.13
C GLU A 181 16.29 20.39 -1.85
N ARG A 182 15.53 20.63 -2.89
CA ARG A 182 14.17 21.20 -2.80
C ARG A 182 13.12 20.17 -2.41
N LEU A 183 13.26 18.93 -2.88
CA LEU A 183 12.22 17.91 -2.83
C LEU A 183 12.46 16.82 -1.76
N LYS A 184 13.63 16.80 -1.12
CA LYS A 184 14.05 15.72 -0.19
C LYS A 184 13.06 15.41 0.93
N LEU A 185 12.30 16.40 1.40
CA LEU A 185 11.30 16.22 2.46
C LEU A 185 10.03 15.49 1.98
N LEU A 186 9.80 15.43 0.68
CA LEU A 186 8.69 14.73 0.06
C LEU A 186 9.03 13.27 -0.29
N LEU A 187 10.32 12.90 -0.21
CA LEU A 187 10.81 11.58 -0.58
C LEU A 187 10.85 10.66 0.65
N THR A 188 9.68 10.36 1.19
CA THR A 188 9.51 9.36 2.26
C THR A 188 9.07 8.03 1.66
N ASP A 189 9.38 6.93 2.33
CA ASP A 189 8.93 5.61 1.92
C ASP A 189 7.39 5.58 1.92
N ASP A 190 6.80 4.88 0.97
CA ASP A 190 5.35 4.78 0.73
C ASP A 190 4.64 6.12 0.43
N ALA A 191 5.37 7.22 0.23
CA ALA A 191 4.77 8.49 -0.17
C ALA A 191 4.07 8.36 -1.53
N LYS A 192 2.80 8.80 -1.57
CA LYS A 192 1.98 8.85 -2.78
C LYS A 192 2.15 10.20 -3.45
N ILE A 193 2.75 10.22 -4.63
CA ILE A 193 3.21 11.44 -5.30
C ILE A 193 2.95 11.42 -6.81
N PHE A 194 2.72 12.60 -7.36
CA PHE A 194 2.89 12.86 -8.79
C PHE A 194 4.29 13.40 -9.04
N VAL A 195 4.93 12.88 -10.07
CA VAL A 195 6.24 13.33 -10.52
C VAL A 195 6.12 13.90 -11.91
N ARG A 196 6.42 15.19 -12.06
CA ARG A 196 6.61 15.84 -13.35
C ARG A 196 8.06 15.74 -13.75
N GLY A 197 8.33 15.27 -14.94
CA GLY A 197 9.70 15.11 -15.39
C GLY A 197 9.84 15.05 -16.90
N ARG A 198 11.08 14.82 -17.31
CA ARG A 198 11.47 14.61 -18.70
C ARG A 198 11.92 13.17 -18.89
N VAL A 199 11.38 12.50 -19.87
CA VAL A 199 11.75 11.12 -20.22
C VAL A 199 13.19 11.08 -20.74
N GLN A 200 13.91 10.05 -20.33
CA GLN A 200 15.20 9.65 -20.86
C GLN A 200 15.11 8.22 -21.33
N THR A 201 15.25 8.00 -22.62
CA THR A 201 15.31 6.66 -23.23
C THR A 201 16.75 6.19 -23.38
N SER A 202 16.92 4.88 -23.44
CA SER A 202 18.19 4.22 -23.77
C SER A 202 17.88 3.00 -24.62
N GLU A 203 18.74 2.67 -25.56
CA GLU A 203 18.58 1.49 -26.42
C GLU A 203 18.43 0.21 -25.57
N ASN A 204 17.42 -0.58 -25.86
CA ASN A 204 17.11 -1.86 -25.24
C ASN A 204 16.97 -1.85 -23.70
N ARG A 205 16.50 -0.74 -23.11
CA ARG A 205 16.21 -0.60 -21.68
C ARG A 205 14.92 0.16 -21.46
N ALA A 206 14.26 -0.15 -20.34
CA ALA A 206 13.13 0.66 -19.89
C ALA A 206 13.51 2.14 -19.81
N ALA A 207 12.60 3.00 -20.23
CA ALA A 207 12.80 4.43 -20.13
C ALA A 207 12.82 4.88 -18.68
N LYS A 208 13.52 5.97 -18.38
CA LYS A 208 13.63 6.57 -17.06
C LYS A 208 13.04 7.97 -17.07
N LEU A 209 12.67 8.47 -15.90
CA LEU A 209 12.18 9.83 -15.76
C LEU A 209 13.20 10.68 -15.01
N ILE A 210 13.58 11.81 -15.59
CA ILE A 210 14.35 12.86 -14.90
C ILE A 210 13.37 13.79 -14.22
N CYS A 211 13.34 13.74 -12.90
CA CYS A 211 12.43 14.55 -12.08
C CYS A 211 12.72 16.05 -12.23
N ARG A 212 11.65 16.84 -12.35
CA ARG A 212 11.67 18.30 -12.24
C ARG A 212 10.87 18.81 -11.07
N ASP A 213 9.73 18.16 -10.78
CA ASP A 213 8.88 18.56 -9.67
C ASP A 213 8.10 17.36 -9.11
N ILE A 214 7.71 17.48 -7.84
CA ILE A 214 6.94 16.46 -7.10
C ILE A 214 5.80 17.14 -6.39
N ILE A 215 4.60 16.57 -6.53
CA ILE A 215 3.38 17.03 -5.88
C ILE A 215 2.79 15.84 -5.11
N PRO A 216 2.71 15.87 -3.78
CA PRO A 216 2.01 14.85 -3.01
C PRO A 216 0.52 14.77 -3.39
N PHE A 217 -0.08 13.59 -3.34
CA PHE A 217 -1.49 13.38 -3.67
C PHE A 217 -2.43 14.22 -2.81
N ASP A 218 -2.10 14.40 -1.54
CA ASP A 218 -2.84 15.20 -0.56
C ASP A 218 -2.78 16.72 -0.81
N ARG A 219 -1.92 17.16 -1.73
CA ARG A 219 -1.80 18.59 -2.11
C ARG A 219 -2.52 18.95 -3.39
N ILE A 220 -3.11 17.99 -4.07
CA ILE A 220 -3.99 18.27 -5.20
C ILE A 220 -5.35 18.65 -4.61
N PRO A 221 -5.87 19.86 -4.91
CA PRO A 221 -7.19 20.26 -4.45
C PRO A 221 -8.24 19.28 -4.97
N CYS A 222 -9.06 18.75 -4.08
CA CYS A 222 -10.27 18.04 -4.47
C CYS A 222 -11.33 19.03 -4.91
N GLU A 223 -12.15 18.65 -5.89
CA GLU A 223 -13.30 19.44 -6.31
C GLU A 223 -14.57 18.77 -5.81
N LEU A 224 -15.33 19.46 -4.96
CA LEU A 224 -16.66 19.04 -4.55
C LEU A 224 -17.69 19.71 -5.46
N TRP A 225 -18.32 18.91 -6.32
CA TRP A 225 -19.38 19.37 -7.20
C TRP A 225 -20.74 19.10 -6.59
N ILE A 226 -21.51 20.18 -6.32
CA ILE A 226 -22.85 20.09 -5.76
C ILE A 226 -23.84 20.58 -6.82
N ARG A 227 -24.77 19.68 -7.19
CA ARG A 227 -25.82 19.96 -8.16
C ARG A 227 -27.12 20.30 -7.43
N PHE A 228 -27.76 21.36 -7.88
CA PHE A 228 -29.15 21.72 -7.51
C PHE A 228 -30.08 21.48 -8.70
N GLU A 229 -31.32 21.10 -8.43
CA GLU A 229 -32.29 20.86 -9.51
C GLU A 229 -32.72 22.14 -10.22
N ASN A 230 -32.75 23.24 -9.47
CA ASN A 230 -33.13 24.58 -9.97
C ASN A 230 -32.59 25.67 -9.05
N MET A 231 -32.69 26.91 -9.51
CA MET A 231 -32.19 28.08 -8.79
C MET A 231 -32.95 28.38 -7.49
N GLU A 232 -34.22 28.00 -7.38
CA GLU A 232 -35.03 28.17 -6.17
C GLU A 232 -34.50 27.26 -5.06
N GLU A 233 -34.20 26.00 -5.37
CA GLU A 233 -33.61 25.07 -4.42
C GLU A 233 -32.25 25.56 -3.91
N PHE A 234 -31.42 26.11 -4.81
CA PHE A 234 -30.15 26.70 -4.39
C PHE A 234 -30.33 27.82 -3.40
N VAL A 235 -31.20 28.76 -3.69
CA VAL A 235 -31.45 29.92 -2.81
C VAL A 235 -31.99 29.48 -1.44
N ASP A 236 -32.87 28.50 -1.42
CA ASP A 236 -33.42 27.95 -0.16
C ASP A 236 -32.35 27.24 0.69
N LYS A 237 -31.42 26.57 0.09
CA LYS A 237 -30.38 25.75 0.77
C LYS A 237 -29.05 26.48 0.94
N GLU A 238 -28.83 27.62 0.33
CA GLU A 238 -27.55 28.34 0.33
C GLU A 238 -27.01 28.58 1.76
N GLN A 239 -27.87 29.04 2.67
CA GLN A 239 -27.43 29.31 4.04
C GLN A 239 -27.08 28.02 4.83
N GLU A 240 -27.79 26.96 4.60
CA GLU A 240 -27.54 25.66 5.23
C GLU A 240 -26.22 25.07 4.71
N LEU A 241 -26.02 25.10 3.39
CA LEU A 241 -24.79 24.69 2.74
C LEU A 241 -23.58 25.46 3.27
N TYR A 242 -23.69 26.79 3.35
CA TYR A 242 -22.64 27.66 3.89
C TYR A 242 -22.27 27.27 5.33
N LYS A 243 -23.28 27.09 6.20
CA LYS A 243 -23.06 26.67 7.60
C LYS A 243 -22.42 25.29 7.70
N THR A 244 -22.77 24.39 6.79
CA THR A 244 -22.21 23.03 6.76
C THR A 244 -20.75 23.03 6.31
N LEU A 245 -20.39 23.87 5.34
CA LEU A 245 -19.03 23.94 4.81
C LEU A 245 -18.09 24.81 5.67
N LEU A 246 -18.61 25.80 6.38
CA LEU A 246 -17.82 26.76 7.16
C LEU A 246 -16.84 26.13 8.19
N PRO A 247 -17.17 25.01 8.88
CA PRO A 247 -16.25 24.38 9.81
C PRO A 247 -15.04 23.70 9.14
N TYR A 248 -15.11 23.47 7.83
CA TYR A 248 -14.07 22.78 7.06
C TYR A 248 -13.21 23.81 6.32
N ASP A 249 -12.12 24.22 6.97
CA ASP A 249 -11.12 25.12 6.36
C ASP A 249 -10.11 24.30 5.56
N GLY A 250 -10.19 24.37 4.23
CA GLY A 250 -9.39 23.57 3.31
C GLY A 250 -8.99 24.35 2.06
N LYS A 251 -8.29 23.65 1.15
CA LYS A 251 -7.89 24.16 -0.18
C LYS A 251 -8.78 23.64 -1.30
N ASP A 252 -9.74 22.79 -0.95
CA ASP A 252 -10.62 22.14 -1.92
C ASP A 252 -11.59 23.14 -2.52
N LEU A 253 -11.88 22.97 -3.80
CA LEU A 253 -12.82 23.81 -4.53
C LEU A 253 -14.24 23.25 -4.35
N VAL A 254 -15.19 24.12 -4.00
CA VAL A 254 -16.61 23.77 -4.02
C VAL A 254 -17.23 24.41 -5.24
N CYS A 255 -17.66 23.57 -6.19
CA CYS A 255 -18.30 23.99 -7.42
C CYS A 255 -19.81 23.75 -7.31
N LEU A 256 -20.60 24.82 -7.39
CA LEU A 256 -22.05 24.76 -7.35
C LEU A 256 -22.59 24.94 -8.77
N TYR A 257 -23.55 24.10 -9.18
CA TYR A 257 -24.20 24.24 -10.48
C TYR A 257 -25.68 23.83 -10.42
N VAL A 258 -26.45 24.40 -11.29
CA VAL A 258 -27.90 24.22 -11.40
C VAL A 258 -28.24 23.53 -12.71
#